data_07e033a9a662e8c3fad4752d56369634
#
_entry.id   07e033a9a662e8c3fad4752d56369634
#
_cell.length_a   1.000
_cell.length_b   1.000
_cell.length_c   1.000
_cell.angle_alpha   90.00
_cell.angle_beta   90.00
_cell.angle_gamma   90.00
#
_symmetry.space_group_name_H-M   'P 1'
#
loop_
_entity.id
_entity.type
_entity.pdbx_description
1 polymer ?
#
loop_
_entity_poly.entity_id
_entity_poly.type
_entity_poly.pdbx_seq_one_letter_code
_entity_poly.pdbx_strand_id
1 'polypeptide(L)'
;MIRRPESRRLRRRVVVALLLVAAVGQPAWAQTALERVRTSGQLRVGIDATYPPFGSVEGGEFSGFDVDLARAVARILRVQPVLVNASFDGVFPALQNGTFDVVISAVTITPERSATMLFSEPYINAGQALAVRTDSAIAGVESLTGKTVGVQINTTAQFAMEKMAGVTITKYNTIDLALLDLQNGRVDAVASDGPVLRYMARMSFPGVKTVGKEYTDEAFGVVLARGSDDLRRAVNAALFQIQDSGEYAKIYATWFGEASQSQAAAAAAPALFDTGLIARTWTVFIRGVGLTALIAASSLLLGLPLGLALALARVQPRRLLSTPAAVYVEVMRGTPLLVQILFIYFVLPSFGVNLPAFTSGIVALTLNAAAYISEIFRAGIVSIDAGQMEGARALGMNYWQAMRRIILPQTFRRVVPPLTNEGIALLKDSSLVSVIGLTELARTGQELASRYAAPLTIWPLVAVLYLALTFPLTRVAQYLERKWRPVTRA
;
A
#
# COMPACT_ATOMS: atom_id res chain seq x y z
N MET A 1 14.95 -73.01 -13.15
CA MET A 1 14.25 -72.59 -11.95
C MET A 1 14.06 -71.07 -11.99
N ILE A 2 12.99 -70.71 -12.32
CA ILE A 2 12.02 -69.65 -12.39
C ILE A 2 12.25 -68.53 -11.40
N ARG A 3 12.63 -67.35 -11.91
CA ARG A 3 12.43 -66.06 -11.23
C ARG A 3 11.60 -65.15 -12.13
N ARG A 4 10.36 -64.87 -11.79
CA ARG A 4 9.58 -63.70 -12.16
C ARG A 4 8.40 -63.57 -11.22
N PRO A 5 8.35 -62.51 -10.37
CA PRO A 5 7.18 -61.61 -10.42
C PRO A 5 7.46 -60.15 -10.01
N GLU A 6 8.57 -59.50 -10.38
CA GLU A 6 8.77 -58.05 -10.05
C GLU A 6 8.13 -57.10 -11.09
N SER A 7 7.97 -57.58 -12.35
CA SER A 7 7.46 -56.73 -13.43
C SER A 7 5.97 -56.34 -13.29
N ARG A 8 5.17 -57.16 -12.61
CA ARG A 8 3.71 -56.87 -12.42
C ARG A 8 3.49 -55.80 -11.32
N ARG A 9 4.32 -55.71 -10.30
CA ARG A 9 4.15 -54.69 -9.25
C ARG A 9 4.61 -53.31 -9.74
N LEU A 10 5.65 -53.25 -10.57
CA LEU A 10 6.14 -52.02 -11.18
C LEU A 10 5.12 -51.43 -12.17
N ARG A 11 4.53 -52.27 -13.04
CA ARG A 11 3.44 -51.84 -13.96
C ARG A 11 2.21 -51.34 -13.22
N ARG A 12 1.77 -51.98 -12.14
CA ARG A 12 0.66 -51.47 -11.30
C ARG A 12 0.97 -50.14 -10.64
N ARG A 13 2.17 -49.91 -10.16
CA ARG A 13 2.57 -48.61 -9.56
C ARG A 13 2.66 -47.52 -10.62
N VAL A 14 3.14 -47.79 -11.82
CA VAL A 14 3.20 -46.83 -12.91
C VAL A 14 1.78 -46.52 -13.45
N VAL A 15 0.89 -47.51 -13.56
CA VAL A 15 -0.50 -47.27 -13.95
C VAL A 15 -1.29 -46.49 -12.90
N VAL A 16 -1.08 -46.75 -11.60
CA VAL A 16 -1.71 -45.97 -10.52
C VAL A 16 -1.12 -44.55 -10.45
N ALA A 17 0.17 -44.38 -10.70
CA ALA A 17 0.78 -43.04 -10.80
C ALA A 17 0.28 -42.24 -12.02
N LEU A 18 0.12 -42.90 -13.16
CA LEU A 18 -0.48 -42.31 -14.38
C LEU A 18 -1.96 -41.99 -14.21
N LEU A 19 -2.73 -42.81 -13.50
CA LEU A 19 -4.15 -42.52 -13.18
C LEU A 19 -4.28 -41.41 -12.14
N LEU A 20 -3.36 -41.28 -11.19
CA LEU A 20 -3.31 -40.15 -10.26
C LEU A 20 -2.91 -38.83 -10.96
N VAL A 21 -2.02 -38.88 -11.94
CA VAL A 21 -1.67 -37.72 -12.78
C VAL A 21 -2.82 -37.33 -13.71
N ALA A 22 -3.57 -38.32 -14.23
CA ALA A 22 -4.77 -38.07 -15.06
C ALA A 22 -5.97 -37.52 -14.24
N ALA A 23 -6.07 -37.86 -12.94
CA ALA A 23 -7.09 -37.33 -12.04
C ALA A 23 -6.83 -35.89 -11.59
N VAL A 24 -5.59 -35.38 -11.70
CA VAL A 24 -5.22 -33.98 -11.42
C VAL A 24 -5.36 -33.10 -12.64
N GLY A 25 -5.58 -33.68 -13.82
CA GLY A 25 -5.66 -32.99 -15.12
C GLY A 25 -7.07 -32.81 -15.68
N GLN A 26 -8.09 -32.60 -14.82
CA GLN A 26 -9.28 -31.92 -15.35
C GLN A 26 -8.86 -30.44 -15.58
N PRO A 27 -9.01 -29.89 -16.80
CA PRO A 27 -8.91 -28.47 -16.98
C PRO A 27 -9.99 -27.88 -16.07
N ALA A 28 -9.59 -27.26 -14.97
CA ALA A 28 -10.46 -26.36 -14.27
C ALA A 28 -10.85 -25.35 -15.36
N TRP A 29 -12.08 -25.41 -15.84
CA TRP A 29 -12.65 -24.40 -16.72
C TRP A 29 -12.40 -23.11 -15.97
N ALA A 30 -11.47 -22.30 -16.48
CA ALA A 30 -11.07 -21.08 -15.80
C ALA A 30 -12.35 -20.25 -15.65
N GLN A 31 -12.85 -20.13 -14.40
CA GLN A 31 -14.06 -19.36 -14.13
C GLN A 31 -13.89 -17.98 -14.73
N THR A 32 -14.90 -17.53 -15.46
CA THR A 32 -14.88 -16.18 -16.03
C THR A 32 -14.88 -15.14 -14.91
N ALA A 33 -14.50 -13.91 -15.21
CA ALA A 33 -14.45 -12.85 -14.20
C ALA A 33 -15.82 -12.63 -13.54
N LEU A 34 -16.90 -12.64 -14.33
CA LEU A 34 -18.26 -12.51 -13.84
C LEU A 34 -18.69 -13.70 -12.96
N GLU A 35 -18.31 -14.92 -13.36
CA GLU A 35 -18.60 -16.13 -12.56
C GLU A 35 -17.88 -16.09 -11.20
N ARG A 36 -16.63 -15.66 -11.15
CA ARG A 36 -15.90 -15.47 -9.87
C ARG A 36 -16.61 -14.48 -8.96
N VAL A 37 -17.01 -13.32 -9.49
CA VAL A 37 -17.74 -12.28 -8.75
C VAL A 37 -19.07 -12.82 -8.22
N ARG A 38 -19.82 -13.55 -9.04
CA ARG A 38 -21.11 -14.16 -8.63
C ARG A 38 -20.95 -15.28 -7.62
N THR A 39 -19.94 -16.13 -7.79
CA THR A 39 -19.69 -17.27 -6.89
C THR A 39 -19.16 -16.79 -5.53
N SER A 40 -18.30 -15.77 -5.52
CA SER A 40 -17.84 -15.16 -4.27
C SER A 40 -18.92 -14.31 -3.57
N GLY A 41 -19.96 -13.89 -4.31
CA GLY A 41 -20.97 -12.96 -3.81
C GLY A 41 -20.41 -11.54 -3.57
N GLN A 42 -19.22 -11.23 -4.06
CA GLN A 42 -18.52 -9.97 -3.79
C GLN A 42 -17.97 -9.35 -5.07
N LEU A 43 -18.06 -8.03 -5.19
CA LEU A 43 -17.36 -7.22 -6.18
C LEU A 43 -16.28 -6.41 -5.46
N ARG A 44 -15.01 -6.75 -5.67
CA ARG A 44 -13.88 -6.02 -5.10
C ARG A 44 -13.56 -4.82 -5.98
N VAL A 45 -13.67 -3.63 -5.41
CA VAL A 45 -13.54 -2.35 -6.13
C VAL A 45 -12.34 -1.59 -5.58
N GLY A 46 -11.35 -1.32 -6.43
CA GLY A 46 -10.21 -0.43 -6.11
C GLY A 46 -10.63 1.03 -6.23
N ILE A 47 -10.36 1.82 -5.20
CA ILE A 47 -10.68 3.26 -5.11
C ILE A 47 -9.49 4.00 -4.50
N ASP A 48 -9.11 5.13 -5.08
CA ASP A 48 -8.24 6.11 -4.41
C ASP A 48 -9.11 7.02 -3.53
N ALA A 49 -9.03 6.80 -2.21
CA ALA A 49 -9.81 7.55 -1.23
C ALA A 49 -9.18 8.91 -0.84
N THR A 50 -8.27 9.44 -1.67
CA THR A 50 -7.66 10.77 -1.52
C THR A 50 -8.06 11.74 -2.62
N TYR A 51 -9.12 11.41 -3.39
CA TYR A 51 -9.54 12.13 -4.58
C TYR A 51 -11.01 12.58 -4.53
N PRO A 52 -11.41 13.43 -3.55
CA PRO A 52 -12.77 13.93 -3.47
C PRO A 52 -13.12 14.89 -4.64
N PRO A 53 -14.38 14.91 -5.12
CA PRO A 53 -15.55 14.25 -4.58
C PRO A 53 -15.77 12.81 -5.08
N PHE A 54 -14.85 12.23 -5.85
CA PHE A 54 -14.99 10.88 -6.39
C PHE A 54 -14.78 9.79 -5.33
N GLY A 55 -13.69 9.89 -4.56
CA GLY A 55 -13.37 8.97 -3.47
C GLY A 55 -12.78 9.66 -2.24
N SER A 56 -13.32 9.35 -1.08
CA SER A 56 -12.82 9.79 0.23
C SER A 56 -13.17 8.76 1.31
N VAL A 57 -12.61 8.91 2.51
CA VAL A 57 -13.01 8.15 3.70
C VAL A 57 -13.65 9.07 4.72
N GLU A 58 -14.86 8.76 5.17
CA GLU A 58 -15.65 9.51 6.15
C GLU A 58 -15.95 8.67 7.39
N GLY A 59 -15.42 9.09 8.55
CA GLY A 59 -15.64 8.34 9.79
C GLY A 59 -15.14 6.89 9.76
N GLY A 60 -14.23 6.56 8.83
CA GLY A 60 -13.75 5.20 8.56
C GLY A 60 -14.55 4.47 7.47
N GLU A 61 -15.55 5.13 6.88
CA GLU A 61 -16.36 4.61 5.79
C GLU A 61 -16.00 5.30 4.47
N PHE A 62 -16.02 4.55 3.37
CA PHE A 62 -15.84 5.13 2.04
C PHE A 62 -17.01 6.01 1.65
N SER A 63 -16.71 7.18 1.07
CA SER A 63 -17.66 8.18 0.62
C SER A 63 -17.19 8.79 -0.70
N GLY A 64 -18.10 9.16 -1.58
CA GLY A 64 -17.78 9.78 -2.87
C GLY A 64 -18.66 9.30 -4.01
N PHE A 65 -18.62 10.03 -5.12
CA PHE A 65 -19.37 9.71 -6.32
C PHE A 65 -19.08 8.29 -6.83
N ASP A 66 -17.79 7.93 -6.96
CA ASP A 66 -17.37 6.61 -7.44
C ASP A 66 -17.72 5.50 -6.44
N VAL A 67 -17.77 5.83 -5.14
CA VAL A 67 -18.20 4.92 -4.07
C VAL A 67 -19.68 4.60 -4.22
N ASP A 68 -20.52 5.60 -4.42
CA ASP A 68 -21.95 5.39 -4.60
C ASP A 68 -22.27 4.69 -5.92
N LEU A 69 -21.52 5.02 -6.98
CA LEU A 69 -21.61 4.29 -8.27
C LEU A 69 -21.20 2.82 -8.11
N ALA A 70 -20.13 2.52 -7.40
CA ALA A 70 -19.68 1.16 -7.11
C ALA A 70 -20.74 0.36 -6.34
N ARG A 71 -21.36 0.98 -5.34
CA ARG A 71 -22.47 0.38 -4.57
C ARG A 71 -23.68 0.09 -5.46
N ALA A 72 -24.04 1.01 -6.35
CA ALA A 72 -25.14 0.84 -7.29
C ALA A 72 -24.86 -0.28 -8.31
N VAL A 73 -23.65 -0.35 -8.87
CA VAL A 73 -23.22 -1.44 -9.77
C VAL A 73 -23.28 -2.79 -9.05
N ALA A 74 -22.70 -2.90 -7.87
CA ALA A 74 -22.71 -4.16 -7.10
C ALA A 74 -24.13 -4.62 -6.77
N ARG A 75 -25.03 -3.72 -6.42
CA ARG A 75 -26.44 -4.01 -6.15
C ARG A 75 -27.15 -4.58 -7.38
N ILE A 76 -26.93 -4.01 -8.57
CA ILE A 76 -27.51 -4.52 -9.82
C ILE A 76 -26.95 -5.88 -10.15
N LEU A 77 -25.65 -6.11 -9.94
CA LEU A 77 -25.00 -7.42 -10.12
C LEU A 77 -25.42 -8.45 -9.03
N ARG A 78 -26.17 -8.03 -8.01
CA ARG A 78 -26.62 -8.84 -6.86
C ARG A 78 -25.46 -9.40 -6.05
N VAL A 79 -24.43 -8.60 -5.81
CA VAL A 79 -23.25 -8.93 -5.03
C VAL A 79 -22.95 -7.81 -4.00
N GLN A 80 -22.15 -8.11 -2.99
CA GLN A 80 -21.71 -7.11 -2.01
C GLN A 80 -20.49 -6.34 -2.56
N PRO A 81 -20.48 -5.01 -2.48
CA PRO A 81 -19.29 -4.22 -2.79
C PRO A 81 -18.24 -4.36 -1.69
N VAL A 82 -17.04 -4.72 -2.05
CA VAL A 82 -15.87 -4.69 -1.16
C VAL A 82 -14.93 -3.59 -1.66
N LEU A 83 -15.02 -2.44 -1.01
CA LEU A 83 -14.22 -1.27 -1.37
C LEU A 83 -12.82 -1.41 -0.78
N VAL A 84 -11.79 -1.24 -1.60
CA VAL A 84 -10.38 -1.37 -1.21
C VAL A 84 -9.66 -0.10 -1.58
N ASN A 85 -9.10 0.58 -0.57
CA ASN A 85 -8.32 1.77 -0.81
C ASN A 85 -6.96 1.43 -1.42
N ALA A 86 -6.57 2.17 -2.45
CA ALA A 86 -5.25 2.08 -3.06
C ALA A 86 -4.82 3.47 -3.55
N SER A 87 -3.52 3.72 -3.66
CA SER A 87 -3.03 4.93 -4.32
C SER A 87 -3.29 4.85 -5.82
N PHE A 88 -3.51 5.99 -6.47
CA PHE A 88 -3.84 6.03 -7.90
C PHE A 88 -2.79 5.35 -8.79
N ASP A 89 -1.51 5.49 -8.46
CA ASP A 89 -0.41 4.83 -9.17
C ASP A 89 -0.37 3.30 -8.92
N GLY A 90 -0.91 2.84 -7.79
CA GLY A 90 -0.97 1.43 -7.40
C GLY A 90 -2.20 0.68 -7.89
N VAL A 91 -3.31 1.36 -8.28
CA VAL A 91 -4.57 0.67 -8.61
C VAL A 91 -4.45 -0.22 -9.86
N PHE A 92 -3.68 0.19 -10.87
CA PHE A 92 -3.57 -0.56 -12.13
C PHE A 92 -2.78 -1.88 -11.99
N PRO A 93 -1.57 -1.89 -11.39
CA PRO A 93 -0.89 -3.15 -11.11
C PRO A 93 -1.70 -4.08 -10.20
N ALA A 94 -2.40 -3.55 -9.20
CA ALA A 94 -3.23 -4.32 -8.28
C ALA A 94 -4.44 -4.96 -9.00
N LEU A 95 -5.06 -4.26 -9.96
CA LEU A 95 -6.10 -4.79 -10.82
C LEU A 95 -5.58 -5.95 -11.69
N GLN A 96 -4.44 -5.76 -12.36
CA GLN A 96 -3.83 -6.79 -13.21
C GLN A 96 -3.46 -8.05 -12.42
N ASN A 97 -3.09 -7.90 -11.16
CA ASN A 97 -2.77 -9.00 -10.25
C ASN A 97 -4.00 -9.62 -9.57
N GLY A 98 -5.22 -9.17 -9.92
CA GLY A 98 -6.46 -9.73 -9.39
C GLY A 98 -6.75 -9.37 -7.92
N THR A 99 -6.14 -8.32 -7.38
CA THR A 99 -6.48 -7.75 -6.06
C THR A 99 -7.89 -7.19 -6.07
N PHE A 100 -8.27 -6.55 -7.18
CA PHE A 100 -9.60 -6.02 -7.45
C PHE A 100 -10.23 -6.76 -8.62
N ASP A 101 -11.55 -6.75 -8.70
CA ASP A 101 -12.30 -7.19 -9.87
C ASP A 101 -12.50 -6.04 -10.85
N VAL A 102 -12.67 -4.82 -10.31
CA VAL A 102 -12.79 -3.56 -11.06
C VAL A 102 -12.10 -2.42 -10.30
N VAL A 103 -11.77 -1.35 -11.02
CA VAL A 103 -11.37 -0.05 -10.43
C VAL A 103 -12.39 0.99 -10.86
N ILE A 104 -12.93 1.72 -9.89
CA ILE A 104 -13.81 2.89 -10.08
C ILE A 104 -13.19 4.02 -9.27
N SER A 105 -12.43 4.89 -9.93
CA SER A 105 -11.57 5.89 -9.27
C SER A 105 -11.18 7.03 -10.22
N ALA A 106 -12.17 7.68 -10.83
CA ALA A 106 -12.00 8.79 -11.76
C ALA A 106 -10.95 8.49 -12.84
N VAL A 107 -10.97 7.27 -13.41
CA VAL A 107 -9.93 6.84 -14.36
C VAL A 107 -10.29 7.27 -15.77
N THR A 108 -9.53 8.18 -16.34
CA THR A 108 -9.65 8.61 -17.73
C THR A 108 -9.40 7.46 -18.69
N ILE A 109 -10.30 7.28 -19.63
CA ILE A 109 -10.13 6.36 -20.77
C ILE A 109 -9.13 6.98 -21.74
N THR A 110 -7.95 6.35 -21.90
CA THR A 110 -6.95 6.76 -22.88
C THR A 110 -6.56 5.60 -23.79
N PRO A 111 -6.05 5.87 -25.01
CA PRO A 111 -5.57 4.82 -25.91
C PRO A 111 -4.48 3.94 -25.25
N GLU A 112 -3.55 4.55 -24.52
CA GLU A 112 -2.45 3.87 -23.87
C GLU A 112 -2.96 2.90 -22.77
N ARG A 113 -3.91 3.35 -21.93
CA ARG A 113 -4.54 2.51 -20.90
C ARG A 113 -5.40 1.42 -21.54
N SER A 114 -6.16 1.74 -22.58
CA SER A 114 -6.99 0.79 -23.32
C SER A 114 -6.17 -0.27 -24.06
N ALA A 115 -4.88 0.00 -24.33
CA ALA A 115 -3.96 -0.99 -24.87
C ALA A 115 -3.60 -2.11 -23.87
N THR A 116 -3.75 -1.90 -22.57
CA THR A 116 -3.34 -2.84 -21.50
C THR A 116 -4.48 -3.31 -20.61
N MET A 117 -5.61 -2.60 -20.59
CA MET A 117 -6.77 -2.84 -19.71
C MET A 117 -8.07 -2.75 -20.53
N LEU A 118 -9.17 -3.21 -19.95
CA LEU A 118 -10.52 -2.99 -20.48
C LEU A 118 -11.18 -1.82 -19.74
N PHE A 119 -12.03 -1.09 -20.46
CA PHE A 119 -12.86 -0.05 -19.90
C PHE A 119 -14.33 -0.33 -20.14
N SER A 120 -15.17 0.10 -19.22
CA SER A 120 -16.61 0.24 -19.44
C SER A 120 -16.92 1.34 -20.45
N GLU A 121 -18.20 1.48 -20.80
CA GLU A 121 -18.71 2.74 -21.35
C GLU A 121 -18.43 3.88 -20.36
N PRO A 122 -18.23 5.11 -20.86
CA PRO A 122 -18.03 6.29 -20.01
C PRO A 122 -19.17 6.49 -19.02
N TYR A 123 -18.82 6.81 -17.76
CA TYR A 123 -19.83 7.14 -16.76
C TYR A 123 -19.89 8.63 -16.40
N ILE A 124 -18.82 9.40 -16.67
CA ILE A 124 -18.77 10.86 -16.49
C ILE A 124 -17.76 11.47 -17.46
N ASN A 125 -18.02 12.70 -17.91
CA ASN A 125 -17.05 13.51 -18.64
C ASN A 125 -16.45 14.55 -17.70
N ALA A 126 -15.14 14.70 -17.72
CA ALA A 126 -14.39 15.68 -16.94
C ALA A 126 -13.12 16.06 -17.68
N GLY A 127 -12.92 17.35 -17.91
CA GLY A 127 -11.69 17.86 -18.51
C GLY A 127 -10.67 18.26 -17.44
N GLN A 128 -9.41 18.37 -17.85
CA GLN A 128 -8.34 18.90 -17.02
C GLN A 128 -8.47 20.41 -16.88
N ALA A 129 -8.25 20.92 -15.69
CA ALA A 129 -8.32 22.35 -15.35
C ALA A 129 -7.06 22.77 -14.57
N LEU A 130 -6.95 24.06 -14.31
CA LEU A 130 -5.90 24.64 -13.47
C LEU A 130 -6.48 25.25 -12.20
N ALA A 131 -5.78 25.03 -11.10
CA ALA A 131 -5.95 25.77 -9.87
C ALA A 131 -4.73 26.66 -9.61
N VAL A 132 -4.96 27.86 -9.14
CA VAL A 132 -3.94 28.86 -8.80
C VAL A 132 -4.31 29.55 -7.49
N ARG A 133 -3.39 30.25 -6.86
CA ARG A 133 -3.71 31.12 -5.73
C ARG A 133 -4.65 32.26 -6.20
N THR A 134 -5.49 32.74 -5.30
CA THR A 134 -6.46 33.83 -5.59
C THR A 134 -5.78 35.12 -6.06
N ASP A 135 -4.55 35.38 -5.61
CA ASP A 135 -3.72 36.53 -5.97
C ASP A 135 -2.91 36.33 -7.26
N SER A 136 -2.96 35.14 -7.86
CA SER A 136 -2.18 34.80 -9.07
C SER A 136 -2.74 35.52 -10.31
N ALA A 137 -1.80 35.97 -11.16
CA ALA A 137 -2.07 36.53 -12.48
C ALA A 137 -2.22 35.46 -13.59
N ILE A 138 -2.01 34.18 -13.29
CA ILE A 138 -2.20 33.08 -14.24
C ILE A 138 -3.70 32.97 -14.56
N ALA A 139 -4.05 33.08 -15.85
CA ALA A 139 -5.43 33.05 -16.30
C ALA A 139 -5.83 31.74 -17.02
N GLY A 140 -4.86 30.93 -17.44
CA GLY A 140 -5.07 29.67 -18.16
C GLY A 140 -3.77 29.01 -18.53
N VAL A 141 -3.83 27.92 -19.29
CA VAL A 141 -2.66 27.10 -19.69
C VAL A 141 -1.64 27.88 -20.50
N GLU A 142 -2.09 28.89 -21.23
CA GLU A 142 -1.24 29.76 -22.06
C GLU A 142 -0.27 30.62 -21.22
N SER A 143 -0.57 30.78 -19.93
CA SER A 143 0.22 31.60 -18.99
C SER A 143 1.24 30.77 -18.20
N LEU A 144 1.47 29.48 -18.54
CA LEU A 144 2.29 28.56 -17.75
C LEU A 144 3.77 28.56 -18.15
N THR A 145 4.17 29.22 -19.25
CA THR A 145 5.59 29.27 -19.65
C THR A 145 6.45 29.88 -18.54
N GLY A 146 7.51 29.17 -18.15
CA GLY A 146 8.39 29.57 -17.04
C GLY A 146 7.80 29.33 -15.64
N LYS A 147 6.66 28.66 -15.51
CA LYS A 147 5.97 28.37 -14.26
C LYS A 147 6.21 26.95 -13.79
N THR A 148 6.06 26.73 -12.48
CA THR A 148 6.09 25.42 -11.84
C THR A 148 4.67 24.94 -11.58
N VAL A 149 4.32 23.76 -12.12
CA VAL A 149 2.99 23.16 -12.01
C VAL A 149 3.05 21.87 -11.20
N GLY A 150 2.23 21.78 -10.15
CA GLY A 150 2.01 20.57 -9.37
C GLY A 150 1.02 19.64 -10.08
N VAL A 151 1.33 18.35 -10.11
CA VAL A 151 0.47 17.30 -10.71
C VAL A 151 0.51 16.04 -9.84
N GLN A 152 -0.58 15.27 -9.84
CA GLN A 152 -0.54 13.92 -9.27
C GLN A 152 0.12 12.95 -10.26
N ILE A 153 0.94 12.03 -9.76
CA ILE A 153 1.66 11.06 -10.59
C ILE A 153 0.69 10.10 -11.31
N ASN A 154 1.09 9.66 -12.51
CA ASN A 154 0.34 8.73 -13.38
C ASN A 154 -1.04 9.24 -13.85
N THR A 155 -1.33 10.53 -13.70
CA THR A 155 -2.56 11.15 -14.20
C THR A 155 -2.38 11.71 -15.61
N THR A 156 -3.51 11.91 -16.30
CA THR A 156 -3.53 12.59 -17.61
C THR A 156 -3.08 14.05 -17.50
N ALA A 157 -3.34 14.70 -16.36
CA ALA A 157 -2.81 16.03 -16.04
C ALA A 157 -1.27 16.06 -16.09
N GLN A 158 -0.59 15.09 -15.48
CA GLN A 158 0.86 14.97 -15.57
C GLN A 158 1.32 14.86 -17.03
N PHE A 159 0.73 13.92 -17.78
CA PHE A 159 1.14 13.68 -19.17
C PHE A 159 0.83 14.86 -20.09
N ALA A 160 -0.22 15.63 -19.83
CA ALA A 160 -0.53 16.85 -20.55
C ALA A 160 0.51 17.95 -20.26
N MET A 161 0.82 18.17 -18.98
CA MET A 161 1.83 19.18 -18.59
C MET A 161 3.23 18.82 -19.05
N GLU A 162 3.63 17.54 -19.09
CA GLU A 162 4.93 17.08 -19.61
C GLU A 162 5.13 17.41 -21.09
N LYS A 163 4.06 17.56 -21.87
CA LYS A 163 4.11 17.95 -23.28
C LYS A 163 4.20 19.45 -23.50
N MET A 164 4.00 20.26 -22.45
CA MET A 164 4.00 21.71 -22.55
C MET A 164 5.43 22.26 -22.42
N ALA A 165 5.90 22.94 -23.48
CA ALA A 165 7.24 23.54 -23.49
C ALA A 165 7.34 24.68 -22.45
N GLY A 166 8.46 24.71 -21.72
CA GLY A 166 8.75 25.76 -20.76
C GLY A 166 8.01 25.66 -19.42
N VAL A 167 7.31 24.55 -19.14
CA VAL A 167 6.67 24.27 -17.85
C VAL A 167 7.58 23.37 -17.02
N THR A 168 7.80 23.74 -15.77
CA THR A 168 8.47 22.87 -14.79
C THR A 168 7.41 22.10 -14.01
N ILE A 169 7.59 20.77 -13.84
CA ILE A 169 6.60 19.92 -13.21
C ILE A 169 7.10 19.43 -11.87
N THR A 170 6.28 19.57 -10.84
CA THR A 170 6.48 18.91 -9.54
C THR A 170 5.42 17.82 -9.36
N LYS A 171 5.86 16.58 -9.14
CA LYS A 171 5.01 15.39 -9.03
C LYS A 171 4.69 15.10 -7.57
N TYR A 172 3.43 14.83 -7.30
CA TYR A 172 2.90 14.50 -5.96
C TYR A 172 2.20 13.15 -5.97
N ASN A 173 2.22 12.46 -4.87
CA ASN A 173 1.48 11.19 -4.72
C ASN A 173 -0.04 11.42 -4.69
N THR A 174 -0.48 12.57 -4.16
CA THR A 174 -1.89 12.94 -4.06
C THR A 174 -2.09 14.41 -4.43
N ILE A 175 -3.29 14.75 -4.88
CA ILE A 175 -3.61 16.10 -5.37
C ILE A 175 -3.66 17.14 -4.25
N ASP A 176 -4.04 16.74 -3.03
CA ASP A 176 -4.08 17.63 -1.86
C ASP A 176 -2.69 18.15 -1.49
N LEU A 177 -1.65 17.31 -1.63
CA LEU A 177 -0.26 17.74 -1.40
C LEU A 177 0.17 18.80 -2.44
N ALA A 178 -0.24 18.64 -3.70
CA ALA A 178 0.00 19.63 -4.74
C ALA A 178 -0.72 20.97 -4.41
N LEU A 179 -1.98 20.91 -3.98
CA LEU A 179 -2.75 22.09 -3.61
C LEU A 179 -2.21 22.78 -2.34
N LEU A 180 -1.69 22.00 -1.39
CA LEU A 180 -1.00 22.55 -0.22
C LEU A 180 0.26 23.32 -0.62
N ASP A 181 1.06 22.76 -1.53
CA ASP A 181 2.26 23.45 -2.02
C ASP A 181 1.91 24.66 -2.91
N LEU A 182 0.79 24.62 -3.62
CA LEU A 182 0.25 25.80 -4.30
C LEU A 182 -0.11 26.90 -3.30
N GLN A 183 -0.82 26.57 -2.22
CA GLN A 183 -1.20 27.53 -1.18
C GLN A 183 0.02 28.13 -0.50
N ASN A 184 1.07 27.33 -0.28
CA ASN A 184 2.35 27.75 0.29
C ASN A 184 3.28 28.48 -0.71
N GLY A 185 2.88 28.62 -1.98
CA GLY A 185 3.66 29.30 -3.03
C GLY A 185 4.89 28.54 -3.51
N ARG A 186 4.97 27.22 -3.29
CA ARG A 186 6.05 26.37 -3.80
C ARG A 186 5.87 25.95 -5.25
N VAL A 187 4.60 25.93 -5.70
CA VAL A 187 4.24 25.81 -7.11
C VAL A 187 3.34 26.97 -7.51
N ASP A 188 3.34 27.34 -8.80
CA ASP A 188 2.57 28.47 -9.33
C ASP A 188 1.13 28.08 -9.67
N ALA A 189 0.91 26.84 -10.09
CA ALA A 189 -0.39 26.26 -10.44
C ALA A 189 -0.43 24.78 -10.11
N VAL A 190 -1.63 24.22 -10.07
CA VAL A 190 -1.89 22.76 -9.97
C VAL A 190 -2.81 22.37 -11.11
N ALA A 191 -2.47 21.30 -11.82
CA ALA A 191 -3.27 20.73 -12.89
C ALA A 191 -3.89 19.41 -12.44
N SER A 192 -5.22 19.28 -12.61
CA SER A 192 -5.99 18.08 -12.30
C SER A 192 -7.39 18.18 -12.93
N ASP A 193 -8.24 17.18 -12.70
CA ASP A 193 -9.60 17.15 -13.17
C ASP A 193 -10.41 18.35 -12.62
N GLY A 194 -11.13 19.02 -13.50
CA GLY A 194 -11.89 20.23 -13.16
C GLY A 194 -12.86 20.07 -11.99
N PRO A 195 -13.68 19.01 -11.93
CA PRO A 195 -14.56 18.76 -10.78
C PRO A 195 -13.81 18.63 -9.45
N VAL A 196 -12.65 17.98 -9.44
CA VAL A 196 -11.81 17.81 -8.24
C VAL A 196 -11.26 19.15 -7.77
N LEU A 197 -10.66 19.92 -8.68
CA LEU A 197 -10.10 21.23 -8.33
C LEU A 197 -11.17 22.19 -7.82
N ARG A 198 -12.35 22.23 -8.48
CA ARG A 198 -13.49 23.07 -8.02
C ARG A 198 -13.97 22.65 -6.64
N TYR A 199 -14.10 21.35 -6.38
CA TYR A 199 -14.51 20.83 -5.09
C TYR A 199 -13.49 21.18 -4.00
N MET A 200 -12.20 20.85 -4.22
CA MET A 200 -11.15 21.05 -3.22
C MET A 200 -10.85 22.54 -2.96
N ALA A 201 -10.82 23.38 -3.99
CA ALA A 201 -10.65 24.82 -3.84
C ALA A 201 -11.75 25.43 -2.95
N ARG A 202 -12.96 24.91 -3.05
CA ARG A 202 -14.09 25.41 -2.28
C ARG A 202 -14.17 24.83 -0.88
N MET A 203 -13.92 23.52 -0.73
CA MET A 203 -14.11 22.81 0.54
C MET A 203 -12.90 22.90 1.47
N SER A 204 -11.71 22.90 0.89
CA SER A 204 -10.52 22.54 1.64
C SER A 204 -9.37 23.54 1.50
N PHE A 205 -9.33 24.31 0.42
CA PHE A 205 -8.19 25.21 0.15
C PHE A 205 -8.67 26.66 -0.09
N PRO A 206 -9.11 27.37 0.98
CA PRO A 206 -9.45 28.80 0.87
C PRO A 206 -8.18 29.55 0.43
N GLY A 207 -8.27 30.41 -0.57
CA GLY A 207 -7.12 31.08 -1.19
C GLY A 207 -6.63 30.44 -2.47
N VAL A 208 -7.28 29.34 -2.90
CA VAL A 208 -7.09 28.72 -4.22
C VAL A 208 -8.36 28.94 -5.06
N LYS A 209 -8.19 29.20 -6.35
CA LYS A 209 -9.26 29.31 -7.34
C LYS A 209 -8.93 28.51 -8.59
N THR A 210 -9.94 28.02 -9.27
CA THR A 210 -9.79 27.47 -10.61
C THR A 210 -9.78 28.60 -11.65
N VAL A 211 -8.96 28.46 -12.71
CA VAL A 211 -8.82 29.47 -13.77
C VAL A 211 -8.86 28.82 -15.15
N GLY A 212 -9.27 29.61 -16.12
CA GLY A 212 -9.42 29.17 -17.50
C GLY A 212 -10.59 28.21 -17.70
N LYS A 213 -10.72 27.69 -18.93
CA LYS A 213 -11.61 26.58 -19.25
C LYS A 213 -10.87 25.27 -19.05
N GLU A 214 -11.61 24.18 -18.93
CA GLU A 214 -11.04 22.86 -19.06
C GLU A 214 -10.35 22.74 -20.42
N TYR A 215 -9.09 22.29 -20.41
CA TYR A 215 -8.22 22.31 -21.60
C TYR A 215 -8.10 20.93 -22.28
N THR A 216 -8.77 19.91 -21.71
CA THR A 216 -8.93 18.58 -22.32
C THR A 216 -10.39 18.18 -22.30
N ASP A 217 -10.77 17.24 -23.17
CA ASP A 217 -12.06 16.56 -23.15
C ASP A 217 -11.80 15.09 -22.79
N GLU A 218 -12.14 14.72 -21.57
CA GLU A 218 -11.83 13.42 -21.01
C GLU A 218 -13.07 12.74 -20.46
N ALA A 219 -13.11 11.41 -20.58
CA ALA A 219 -14.19 10.57 -20.07
C ALA A 219 -13.62 9.53 -19.09
N PHE A 220 -14.30 9.33 -17.97
CA PHE A 220 -13.94 8.31 -16.99
C PHE A 220 -14.71 7.03 -17.25
N GLY A 221 -14.04 5.90 -17.10
CA GLY A 221 -14.61 4.57 -17.21
C GLY A 221 -14.22 3.65 -16.05
N VAL A 222 -15.05 2.65 -15.80
CA VAL A 222 -14.70 1.54 -14.92
C VAL A 222 -13.62 0.69 -15.58
N VAL A 223 -12.52 0.43 -14.87
CA VAL A 223 -11.38 -0.32 -15.40
C VAL A 223 -11.46 -1.78 -14.98
N LEU A 224 -11.15 -2.67 -15.92
CA LEU A 224 -11.13 -4.11 -15.69
C LEU A 224 -9.85 -4.72 -16.28
N ALA A 225 -9.41 -5.84 -15.72
CA ALA A 225 -8.30 -6.61 -16.27
C ALA A 225 -8.65 -7.18 -17.65
N ARG A 226 -7.66 -7.34 -18.53
CA ARG A 226 -7.85 -8.01 -19.82
C ARG A 226 -8.42 -9.42 -19.63
N GLY A 227 -9.30 -9.84 -20.54
CA GLY A 227 -9.99 -11.11 -20.47
C GLY A 227 -11.24 -11.12 -19.57
N SER A 228 -11.62 -9.97 -18.99
CA SER A 228 -12.84 -9.81 -18.18
C SER A 228 -14.02 -9.23 -18.98
N ASP A 229 -14.15 -9.60 -20.26
CA ASP A 229 -15.18 -9.06 -21.16
C ASP A 229 -16.61 -9.37 -20.73
N ASP A 230 -16.82 -10.49 -20.06
CA ASP A 230 -18.10 -10.88 -19.48
C ASP A 230 -18.50 -9.95 -18.33
N LEU A 231 -17.56 -9.64 -17.43
CA LEU A 231 -17.76 -8.70 -16.34
C LEU A 231 -17.93 -7.27 -16.88
N ARG A 232 -17.15 -6.87 -17.89
CA ARG A 232 -17.29 -5.56 -18.55
C ARG A 232 -18.71 -5.36 -19.12
N ARG A 233 -19.24 -6.37 -19.84
CA ARG A 233 -20.62 -6.32 -20.35
C ARG A 233 -21.65 -6.19 -19.21
N ALA A 234 -21.44 -6.91 -18.12
CA ALA A 234 -22.32 -6.84 -16.96
C ALA A 234 -22.25 -5.46 -16.26
N VAL A 235 -21.06 -4.87 -16.16
CA VAL A 235 -20.86 -3.51 -15.64
C VAL A 235 -21.52 -2.49 -16.55
N ASN A 236 -21.37 -2.58 -17.88
CA ASN A 236 -22.02 -1.66 -18.82
C ASN A 236 -23.55 -1.74 -18.73
N ALA A 237 -24.10 -2.96 -18.62
CA ALA A 237 -25.53 -3.15 -18.42
C ALA A 237 -26.01 -2.52 -17.10
N ALA A 238 -25.20 -2.62 -16.03
CA ALA A 238 -25.49 -1.98 -14.75
C ALA A 238 -25.45 -0.46 -14.85
N LEU A 239 -24.43 0.12 -15.48
CA LEU A 239 -24.32 1.57 -15.71
C LEU A 239 -25.53 2.10 -16.50
N PHE A 240 -25.94 1.39 -17.54
CA PHE A 240 -27.13 1.76 -18.32
C PHE A 240 -28.39 1.74 -17.43
N GLN A 241 -28.60 0.72 -16.61
CA GLN A 241 -29.75 0.66 -15.69
C GLN A 241 -29.74 1.79 -14.65
N ILE A 242 -28.56 2.14 -14.12
CA ILE A 242 -28.41 3.24 -13.17
C ILE A 242 -28.79 4.57 -13.83
N GLN A 243 -28.41 4.78 -15.09
CA GLN A 243 -28.77 5.98 -15.87
C GLN A 243 -30.28 5.99 -16.19
N ASP A 244 -30.82 4.91 -16.71
CA ASP A 244 -32.22 4.79 -17.13
C ASP A 244 -33.21 4.95 -15.95
N SER A 245 -32.85 4.41 -14.78
CA SER A 245 -33.67 4.54 -13.55
C SER A 245 -33.67 5.93 -12.92
N GLY A 246 -32.85 6.86 -13.41
CA GLY A 246 -32.64 8.18 -12.80
C GLY A 246 -31.80 8.15 -11.51
N GLU A 247 -31.28 7.00 -11.11
CA GLU A 247 -30.40 6.89 -9.93
C GLU A 247 -29.07 7.61 -10.14
N TYR A 248 -28.52 7.55 -11.37
CA TYR A 248 -27.33 8.31 -11.74
C TYR A 248 -27.52 9.82 -11.47
N ALA A 249 -28.66 10.39 -11.88
CA ALA A 249 -28.93 11.80 -11.67
C ALA A 249 -29.00 12.18 -10.17
N LYS A 250 -29.47 11.27 -9.32
CA LYS A 250 -29.48 11.46 -7.87
C LYS A 250 -28.07 11.43 -7.29
N ILE A 251 -27.25 10.44 -7.69
CA ILE A 251 -25.84 10.33 -7.27
C ILE A 251 -25.10 11.59 -7.74
N TYR A 252 -25.27 11.99 -8.99
CA TYR A 252 -24.63 13.18 -9.54
C TYR A 252 -25.03 14.46 -8.80
N ALA A 253 -26.32 14.65 -8.53
CA ALA A 253 -26.82 15.82 -7.79
C ALA A 253 -26.28 15.85 -6.34
N THR A 254 -26.08 14.70 -5.71
CA THR A 254 -25.52 14.61 -4.37
C THR A 254 -24.09 15.16 -4.32
N TRP A 255 -23.27 14.87 -5.32
CA TRP A 255 -21.85 15.22 -5.30
C TRP A 255 -21.51 16.51 -6.07
N PHE A 256 -22.28 16.85 -7.11
CA PHE A 256 -22.00 17.96 -8.00
C PHE A 256 -23.14 18.99 -8.09
N GLY A 257 -24.30 18.72 -7.47
CA GLY A 257 -25.46 19.61 -7.49
C GLY A 257 -25.28 20.88 -6.63
N GLU A 258 -26.12 21.89 -6.87
CA GLU A 258 -26.06 23.19 -6.18
C GLU A 258 -26.29 23.09 -4.66
N ALA A 259 -27.12 22.16 -4.19
CA ALA A 259 -27.37 21.94 -2.76
C ALA A 259 -26.12 21.43 -2.02
N SER A 260 -25.35 20.54 -2.62
CA SER A 260 -24.02 20.12 -2.16
C SER A 260 -23.06 21.32 -2.13
N GLN A 261 -23.27 22.25 -3.04
CA GLN A 261 -22.49 23.47 -3.17
C GLN A 261 -22.77 24.47 -2.04
N SER A 262 -23.98 24.57 -1.50
CA SER A 262 -24.32 25.54 -0.46
C SER A 262 -23.92 25.09 0.95
N GLN A 263 -23.95 23.81 1.25
CA GLN A 263 -23.44 23.26 2.54
C GLN A 263 -21.93 23.47 2.73
N ALA A 264 -21.19 23.47 1.64
CA ALA A 264 -19.77 23.70 1.61
C ALA A 264 -19.37 25.15 1.93
N ALA A 265 -20.15 26.11 1.47
CA ALA A 265 -19.91 27.55 1.71
C ALA A 265 -20.08 27.94 3.21
N ALA A 266 -20.77 27.12 4.00
CA ALA A 266 -20.98 27.32 5.43
C ALA A 266 -19.84 26.74 6.31
N ALA A 267 -18.88 25.99 5.74
CA ALA A 267 -17.72 25.53 6.47
C ALA A 267 -16.79 26.71 6.74
N ALA A 268 -16.66 27.09 8.00
CA ALA A 268 -15.73 28.12 8.44
C ALA A 268 -14.29 27.75 8.03
N ALA A 269 -13.48 28.78 7.71
CA ALA A 269 -12.06 28.59 7.43
C ALA A 269 -11.41 27.71 8.51
N PRO A 270 -10.66 26.67 8.17
CA PRO A 270 -10.09 25.76 9.15
C PRO A 270 -9.19 26.53 10.11
N ALA A 271 -9.41 26.35 11.42
CA ALA A 271 -8.50 26.87 12.43
C ALA A 271 -7.11 26.28 12.19
N LEU A 272 -6.05 27.06 12.38
CA LEU A 272 -4.66 26.61 12.24
C LEU A 272 -4.39 25.32 13.02
N PHE A 273 -5.12 25.09 14.11
CA PHE A 273 -5.10 23.86 14.90
C PHE A 273 -6.51 23.59 15.45
N ASP A 274 -7.14 22.49 15.00
CA ASP A 274 -8.51 22.13 15.35
C ASP A 274 -8.55 20.91 16.31
N THR A 275 -8.74 21.21 17.58
CA THR A 275 -8.89 20.18 18.64
C THR A 275 -10.21 19.40 18.50
N GLY A 276 -11.25 20.00 17.95
CA GLY A 276 -12.54 19.36 17.69
C GLY A 276 -12.40 18.31 16.59
N LEU A 277 -11.57 18.54 15.59
CA LEU A 277 -11.21 17.57 14.56
C LEU A 277 -10.51 16.36 15.17
N ILE A 278 -9.55 16.59 16.06
CA ILE A 278 -8.84 15.51 16.77
C ILE A 278 -9.84 14.63 17.52
N ALA A 279 -10.75 15.23 18.28
CA ALA A 279 -11.76 14.49 19.04
C ALA A 279 -12.68 13.64 18.14
N ARG A 280 -13.10 14.18 16.99
CA ARG A 280 -13.97 13.48 16.03
C ARG A 280 -13.25 12.35 15.28
N THR A 281 -11.95 12.47 15.04
CA THR A 281 -11.16 11.50 14.27
C THR A 281 -10.35 10.53 15.14
N TRP A 282 -10.42 10.67 16.46
CA TRP A 282 -9.60 9.91 17.41
C TRP A 282 -9.72 8.39 17.23
N THR A 283 -10.92 7.86 17.02
CA THR A 283 -11.15 6.42 16.83
C THR A 283 -10.49 5.88 15.56
N VAL A 284 -10.40 6.71 14.51
CA VAL A 284 -9.73 6.35 13.25
C VAL A 284 -8.22 6.28 13.49
N PHE A 285 -7.66 7.24 14.20
CA PHE A 285 -6.24 7.21 14.59
C PHE A 285 -5.88 6.01 15.44
N ILE A 286 -6.70 5.64 16.43
CA ILE A 286 -6.43 4.45 17.27
C ILE A 286 -6.43 3.17 16.45
N ARG A 287 -7.29 3.04 15.44
CA ARG A 287 -7.25 1.91 14.50
C ARG A 287 -5.95 1.90 13.70
N GLY A 288 -5.52 3.05 13.17
CA GLY A 288 -4.24 3.20 12.47
C GLY A 288 -3.04 2.83 13.36
N VAL A 289 -3.01 3.32 14.60
CA VAL A 289 -2.01 2.95 15.64
C VAL A 289 -2.01 1.43 15.88
N GLY A 290 -3.19 0.84 16.04
CA GLY A 290 -3.34 -0.60 16.26
C GLY A 290 -2.79 -1.42 15.08
N LEU A 291 -3.08 -1.01 13.85
CA LEU A 291 -2.60 -1.69 12.65
C LEU A 291 -1.08 -1.56 12.50
N THR A 292 -0.51 -0.36 12.70
CA THR A 292 0.94 -0.12 12.75
C THR A 292 1.63 -1.05 13.74
N ALA A 293 1.12 -1.09 14.99
CA ALA A 293 1.66 -1.94 16.03
C ALA A 293 1.55 -3.44 15.70
N LEU A 294 0.41 -3.85 15.14
CA LEU A 294 0.17 -5.25 14.74
C LEU A 294 1.14 -5.69 13.63
N ILE A 295 1.31 -4.87 12.59
CA ILE A 295 2.24 -5.16 11.48
C ILE A 295 3.67 -5.27 12.02
N ALA A 296 4.13 -4.29 12.78
CA ALA A 296 5.49 -4.29 13.34
C ALA A 296 5.73 -5.47 14.29
N ALA A 297 4.80 -5.74 15.20
CA ALA A 297 4.91 -6.86 16.14
C ALA A 297 4.91 -8.22 15.44
N SER A 298 4.01 -8.42 14.47
CA SER A 298 3.95 -9.66 13.69
C SER A 298 5.24 -9.88 12.90
N SER A 299 5.76 -8.84 12.24
CA SER A 299 6.99 -8.90 11.47
C SER A 299 8.21 -9.18 12.36
N LEU A 300 8.28 -8.56 13.53
CA LEU A 300 9.35 -8.84 14.51
C LEU A 300 9.28 -10.27 15.03
N LEU A 301 8.07 -10.73 15.41
CA LEU A 301 7.86 -12.07 15.97
C LEU A 301 8.26 -13.17 14.97
N LEU A 302 7.94 -12.99 13.69
CA LEU A 302 8.31 -13.91 12.61
C LEU A 302 9.79 -13.73 12.19
N GLY A 303 10.28 -12.51 12.21
CA GLY A 303 11.66 -12.17 11.85
C GLY A 303 12.71 -12.69 12.83
N LEU A 304 12.39 -12.74 14.13
CA LEU A 304 13.31 -13.21 15.17
C LEU A 304 13.80 -14.66 14.95
N PRO A 305 12.93 -15.69 14.81
CA PRO A 305 13.38 -17.05 14.58
C PRO A 305 14.07 -17.21 13.22
N LEU A 306 13.59 -16.54 12.18
CA LEU A 306 14.21 -16.59 10.87
C LEU A 306 15.62 -15.95 10.88
N GLY A 307 15.76 -14.78 11.49
CA GLY A 307 17.04 -14.10 11.64
C GLY A 307 18.05 -14.89 12.48
N LEU A 308 17.60 -15.51 13.56
CA LEU A 308 18.45 -16.41 14.36
C LEU A 308 18.92 -17.63 13.53
N ALA A 309 18.01 -18.26 12.78
CA ALA A 309 18.35 -19.39 11.91
C ALA A 309 19.38 -18.99 10.84
N LEU A 310 19.20 -17.84 10.20
CA LEU A 310 20.15 -17.27 9.23
C LEU A 310 21.51 -16.98 9.89
N ALA A 311 21.53 -16.39 11.08
CA ALA A 311 22.78 -16.14 11.81
C ALA A 311 23.53 -17.43 12.11
N LEU A 312 22.83 -18.45 12.63
CA LEU A 312 23.40 -19.76 12.91
C LEU A 312 23.93 -20.44 11.64
N ALA A 313 23.23 -20.32 10.51
CA ALA A 313 23.72 -20.83 9.22
C ALA A 313 25.02 -20.13 8.79
N ARG A 314 25.10 -18.79 8.99
CA ARG A 314 26.26 -17.97 8.57
C ARG A 314 27.50 -18.17 9.43
N VAL A 315 27.37 -18.53 10.71
CA VAL A 315 28.54 -18.78 11.59
C VAL A 315 29.09 -20.20 11.46
N GLN A 316 28.42 -21.06 10.68
CA GLN A 316 28.89 -22.42 10.46
C GLN A 316 30.04 -22.48 9.43
N PRO A 317 31.02 -23.40 9.60
CA PRO A 317 32.12 -23.56 8.65
C PRO A 317 31.67 -24.19 7.30
N ARG A 318 30.45 -24.75 7.23
CA ARG A 318 29.93 -25.42 6.02
C ARG A 318 29.45 -24.39 5.02
N ARG A 319 30.21 -24.16 3.95
CA ARG A 319 29.88 -23.19 2.87
C ARG A 319 28.50 -23.41 2.24
N LEU A 320 28.02 -24.65 2.20
CA LEU A 320 26.72 -25.02 1.65
C LEU A 320 25.55 -24.30 2.38
N LEU A 321 25.69 -24.03 3.67
CA LEU A 321 24.66 -23.31 4.46
C LEU A 321 25.00 -21.83 4.62
N SER A 322 26.29 -21.51 4.81
CA SER A 322 26.68 -20.12 5.09
C SER A 322 26.59 -19.21 3.86
N THR A 323 26.92 -19.71 2.65
CA THR A 323 26.89 -18.86 1.44
C THR A 323 25.47 -18.42 1.04
N PRO A 324 24.46 -19.30 0.93
CA PRO A 324 23.10 -18.85 0.62
C PRO A 324 22.54 -17.89 1.66
N ALA A 325 22.78 -18.14 2.95
CA ALA A 325 22.36 -17.25 4.02
C ALA A 325 23.06 -15.89 3.96
N ALA A 326 24.34 -15.84 3.60
CA ALA A 326 25.06 -14.58 3.40
C ALA A 326 24.51 -13.80 2.20
N VAL A 327 24.32 -14.45 1.06
CA VAL A 327 23.74 -13.83 -0.14
C VAL A 327 22.34 -13.25 0.15
N TYR A 328 21.49 -14.02 0.83
CA TYR A 328 20.16 -13.52 1.23
C TYR A 328 20.27 -12.22 2.05
N VAL A 329 21.12 -12.22 3.09
CA VAL A 329 21.30 -11.06 3.96
C VAL A 329 21.86 -9.86 3.19
N GLU A 330 22.81 -10.07 2.29
CA GLU A 330 23.38 -9.01 1.45
C GLU A 330 22.32 -8.41 0.51
N VAL A 331 21.52 -9.24 -0.14
CA VAL A 331 20.45 -8.79 -1.04
C VAL A 331 19.40 -7.98 -0.28
N MET A 332 18.91 -8.55 0.85
CA MET A 332 17.84 -7.89 1.62
C MET A 332 18.29 -6.58 2.27
N ARG A 333 19.55 -6.49 2.69
CA ARG A 333 20.11 -5.24 3.25
C ARG A 333 20.62 -4.27 2.18
N GLY A 334 20.94 -4.77 0.99
CA GLY A 334 21.40 -3.97 -0.14
C GLY A 334 20.30 -3.38 -0.99
N THR A 335 19.04 -3.77 -0.77
CA THR A 335 17.89 -3.25 -1.53
C THR A 335 16.95 -2.44 -0.62
N PRO A 336 16.34 -1.34 -1.14
CA PRO A 336 15.38 -0.56 -0.35
C PRO A 336 14.15 -1.38 0.06
N LEU A 337 13.71 -1.27 1.31
CA LEU A 337 12.52 -1.97 1.82
C LEU A 337 11.27 -1.69 0.98
N LEU A 338 11.09 -0.46 0.53
CA LEU A 338 9.98 -0.10 -0.36
C LEU A 338 9.95 -0.95 -1.63
N VAL A 339 11.11 -1.18 -2.25
CA VAL A 339 11.22 -2.03 -3.46
C VAL A 339 10.85 -3.48 -3.14
N GLN A 340 11.23 -3.99 -1.97
CA GLN A 340 10.87 -5.33 -1.51
C GLN A 340 9.35 -5.47 -1.30
N ILE A 341 8.70 -4.47 -0.70
CA ILE A 341 7.24 -4.43 -0.53
C ILE A 341 6.55 -4.47 -1.89
N LEU A 342 6.97 -3.60 -2.81
CA LEU A 342 6.40 -3.53 -4.17
C LEU A 342 6.63 -4.82 -4.96
N PHE A 343 7.81 -5.45 -4.82
CA PHE A 343 8.10 -6.73 -5.46
C PHE A 343 7.17 -7.84 -4.95
N ILE A 344 6.99 -7.97 -3.63
CA ILE A 344 6.15 -9.03 -3.05
C ILE A 344 4.68 -8.79 -3.43
N TYR A 345 4.23 -7.55 -3.47
CA TYR A 345 2.83 -7.26 -3.74
C TYR A 345 2.49 -7.27 -5.24
N PHE A 346 3.35 -6.72 -6.09
CA PHE A 346 3.06 -6.54 -7.52
C PHE A 346 3.74 -7.55 -8.44
N VAL A 347 4.92 -8.07 -8.10
CA VAL A 347 5.68 -8.97 -8.98
C VAL A 347 5.45 -10.44 -8.63
N LEU A 348 5.35 -10.77 -7.35
CA LEU A 348 5.17 -12.17 -6.91
C LEU A 348 3.89 -12.84 -7.47
N PRO A 349 2.76 -12.14 -7.65
CA PRO A 349 1.57 -12.69 -8.31
C PRO A 349 1.81 -13.20 -9.73
N SER A 350 2.75 -12.62 -10.49
CA SER A 350 3.13 -13.10 -11.83
C SER A 350 3.74 -14.50 -11.81
N PHE A 351 4.20 -14.96 -10.65
CA PHE A 351 4.68 -16.32 -10.40
C PHE A 351 3.62 -17.24 -9.76
N GLY A 352 2.35 -16.80 -9.73
CA GLY A 352 1.22 -17.57 -9.20
C GLY A 352 1.03 -17.47 -7.67
N VAL A 353 1.77 -16.60 -6.98
CA VAL A 353 1.67 -16.41 -5.52
C VAL A 353 0.96 -15.09 -5.22
N ASN A 354 -0.35 -15.14 -5.05
CA ASN A 354 -1.18 -13.98 -4.72
C ASN A 354 -1.33 -13.84 -3.19
N LEU A 355 -0.81 -12.75 -2.64
CA LEU A 355 -0.92 -12.43 -1.23
C LEU A 355 -1.76 -11.16 -1.05
N PRO A 356 -2.73 -11.14 -0.10
CA PRO A 356 -3.42 -9.90 0.29
C PRO A 356 -2.42 -8.84 0.77
N ALA A 357 -2.77 -7.55 0.63
CA ALA A 357 -1.89 -6.43 1.01
C ALA A 357 -1.32 -6.56 2.43
N PHE A 358 -2.18 -6.93 3.41
CA PHE A 358 -1.77 -7.14 4.80
C PHE A 358 -0.68 -8.23 4.94
N THR A 359 -0.89 -9.37 4.30
CA THR A 359 0.09 -10.47 4.31
C THR A 359 1.36 -10.09 3.57
N SER A 360 1.25 -9.40 2.42
CA SER A 360 2.39 -8.92 1.63
C SER A 360 3.26 -7.97 2.44
N GLY A 361 2.65 -7.03 3.17
CA GLY A 361 3.35 -6.10 4.05
C GLY A 361 4.10 -6.82 5.17
N ILE A 362 3.43 -7.76 5.88
CA ILE A 362 4.07 -8.55 6.94
C ILE A 362 5.21 -9.39 6.37
N VAL A 363 5.03 -10.06 5.24
CA VAL A 363 6.08 -10.89 4.62
C VAL A 363 7.29 -10.04 4.25
N ALA A 364 7.09 -8.89 3.60
CA ALA A 364 8.18 -8.00 3.20
C ALA A 364 8.98 -7.51 4.41
N LEU A 365 8.29 -6.97 5.42
CA LEU A 365 8.91 -6.50 6.65
C LEU A 365 9.60 -7.62 7.42
N THR A 366 9.01 -8.83 7.47
CA THR A 366 9.60 -10.00 8.12
C THR A 366 10.90 -10.42 7.45
N LEU A 367 10.90 -10.52 6.12
CA LEU A 367 12.08 -10.91 5.36
C LEU A 367 13.19 -9.87 5.50
N ASN A 368 12.87 -8.60 5.43
CA ASN A 368 13.81 -7.51 5.64
C ASN A 368 14.39 -7.55 7.06
N ALA A 369 13.53 -7.56 8.09
CA ALA A 369 13.93 -7.61 9.49
C ALA A 369 14.79 -8.84 9.80
N ALA A 370 14.47 -10.01 9.26
CA ALA A 370 15.25 -11.23 9.46
C ALA A 370 16.71 -11.07 9.01
N ALA A 371 16.96 -10.29 7.95
CA ALA A 371 18.32 -10.01 7.50
C ALA A 371 19.11 -9.14 8.49
N TYR A 372 18.47 -8.07 9.03
CA TYR A 372 19.09 -7.22 10.07
C TYR A 372 19.25 -7.97 11.38
N ILE A 373 18.24 -8.71 11.83
CA ILE A 373 18.27 -9.56 13.03
C ILE A 373 19.36 -10.63 12.90
N SER A 374 19.54 -11.22 11.70
CA SER A 374 20.64 -12.16 11.44
C SER A 374 22.02 -11.55 11.71
N GLU A 375 22.22 -10.31 11.29
CA GLU A 375 23.49 -9.63 11.53
C GLU A 375 23.68 -9.29 13.01
N ILE A 376 22.63 -8.88 13.71
CA ILE A 376 22.66 -8.64 15.16
C ILE A 376 23.06 -9.91 15.91
N PHE A 377 22.42 -11.04 15.61
CA PHE A 377 22.78 -12.32 16.24
C PHE A 377 24.19 -12.78 15.86
N ARG A 378 24.58 -12.66 14.57
CA ARG A 378 25.93 -13.02 14.13
C ARG A 378 26.99 -12.21 14.87
N ALA A 379 26.82 -10.89 14.95
CA ALA A 379 27.74 -10.02 15.69
C ALA A 379 27.77 -10.37 17.19
N GLY A 380 26.62 -10.66 17.78
CA GLY A 380 26.51 -11.12 19.15
C GLY A 380 27.24 -12.46 19.40
N ILE A 381 27.09 -13.44 18.51
CA ILE A 381 27.79 -14.74 18.61
C ILE A 381 29.29 -14.55 18.49
N VAL A 382 29.74 -13.81 17.48
CA VAL A 382 31.17 -13.57 17.22
C VAL A 382 31.83 -12.76 18.34
N SER A 383 31.06 -11.93 19.06
CA SER A 383 31.59 -11.17 20.19
C SER A 383 31.87 -12.01 21.44
N ILE A 384 31.41 -13.26 21.52
CA ILE A 384 31.74 -14.16 22.63
C ILE A 384 33.20 -14.64 22.47
N ASP A 385 33.93 -14.63 23.56
CA ASP A 385 35.33 -15.11 23.57
C ASP A 385 35.46 -16.56 23.03
N ALA A 386 36.41 -16.76 22.13
CA ALA A 386 36.61 -18.06 21.47
C ALA A 386 36.90 -19.16 22.49
N GLY A 387 37.58 -18.84 23.61
CA GLY A 387 37.86 -19.76 24.69
C GLY A 387 36.63 -20.39 25.32
N GLN A 388 35.44 -19.71 25.24
CA GLN A 388 34.18 -20.33 25.71
C GLN A 388 33.79 -21.55 24.86
N MET A 389 33.97 -21.47 23.55
CA MET A 389 33.70 -22.57 22.64
C MET A 389 34.76 -23.68 22.79
N GLU A 390 36.05 -23.31 22.91
CA GLU A 390 37.14 -24.23 23.08
C GLU A 390 37.06 -24.99 24.41
N GLY A 391 36.78 -24.28 25.51
CA GLY A 391 36.58 -24.88 26.84
C GLY A 391 35.38 -25.84 26.86
N ALA A 392 34.27 -25.48 26.21
CA ALA A 392 33.11 -26.36 26.08
C ALA A 392 33.45 -27.65 25.33
N ARG A 393 34.23 -27.54 24.25
CA ARG A 393 34.66 -28.69 23.46
C ARG A 393 35.66 -29.56 24.22
N ALA A 394 36.55 -28.98 25.00
CA ALA A 394 37.48 -29.72 25.88
C ALA A 394 36.74 -30.54 26.96
N LEU A 395 35.56 -30.08 27.40
CA LEU A 395 34.65 -30.81 28.28
C LEU A 395 33.76 -31.85 27.56
N GLY A 396 34.06 -32.15 26.28
CA GLY A 396 33.34 -33.18 25.50
C GLY A 396 32.01 -32.73 24.88
N MET A 397 31.68 -31.45 24.92
CA MET A 397 30.46 -30.95 24.26
C MET A 397 30.66 -30.93 22.75
N ASN A 398 29.64 -31.39 22.00
CA ASN A 398 29.60 -31.15 20.56
C ASN A 398 29.27 -29.68 20.28
N TYR A 399 29.44 -29.24 19.00
CA TYR A 399 29.23 -27.86 18.59
C TYR A 399 27.83 -27.32 19.00
N TRP A 400 26.78 -28.09 18.78
CA TRP A 400 25.39 -27.66 19.08
C TRP A 400 25.11 -27.63 20.58
N GLN A 401 25.70 -28.54 21.36
CA GLN A 401 25.60 -28.49 22.82
C GLN A 401 26.29 -27.26 23.39
N ALA A 402 27.50 -26.94 22.92
CA ALA A 402 28.23 -25.75 23.31
C ALA A 402 27.46 -24.47 22.87
N MET A 403 26.98 -24.45 21.62
CA MET A 403 26.18 -23.31 21.10
C MET A 403 24.96 -23.08 21.97
N ARG A 404 24.15 -24.11 22.23
CA ARG A 404 22.85 -23.96 22.95
C ARG A 404 23.04 -23.64 24.43
N ARG A 405 24.03 -24.27 25.09
CA ARG A 405 24.18 -24.19 26.56
C ARG A 405 25.09 -23.07 27.02
N ILE A 406 26.06 -22.65 26.22
CA ILE A 406 27.09 -21.68 26.62
C ILE A 406 27.01 -20.40 25.77
N ILE A 407 27.07 -20.51 24.43
CA ILE A 407 27.23 -19.36 23.56
C ILE A 407 25.92 -18.58 23.45
N LEU A 408 24.80 -19.21 23.05
CA LEU A 408 23.53 -18.51 22.84
C LEU A 408 22.99 -17.82 24.10
N PRO A 409 23.02 -18.39 25.31
CA PRO A 409 22.57 -17.68 26.52
C PRO A 409 23.36 -16.39 26.79
N GLN A 410 24.67 -16.37 26.53
CA GLN A 410 25.50 -15.18 26.62
C GLN A 410 25.20 -14.20 25.48
N THR A 411 25.02 -14.72 24.26
CA THR A 411 24.67 -13.93 23.08
C THR A 411 23.36 -13.19 23.30
N PHE A 412 22.30 -13.84 23.82
CA PHE A 412 21.00 -13.20 24.06
C PHE A 412 21.12 -11.93 24.90
N ARG A 413 21.93 -11.94 25.94
CA ARG A 413 22.13 -10.72 26.78
C ARG A 413 22.76 -9.57 25.99
N ARG A 414 23.58 -9.86 24.98
CA ARG A 414 24.24 -8.84 24.13
C ARG A 414 23.37 -8.32 23.01
N VAL A 415 22.48 -9.17 22.47
CA VAL A 415 21.68 -8.84 21.27
C VAL A 415 20.32 -8.24 21.60
N VAL A 416 19.78 -8.39 22.82
CA VAL A 416 18.45 -7.85 23.17
C VAL A 416 18.37 -6.32 23.03
N PRO A 417 19.36 -5.51 23.45
CA PRO A 417 19.27 -4.06 23.20
C PRO A 417 19.20 -3.71 21.71
N PRO A 418 20.09 -4.18 20.82
CA PRO A 418 19.95 -3.90 19.38
C PRO A 418 18.70 -4.51 18.74
N LEU A 419 18.18 -5.64 19.24
CA LEU A 419 16.88 -6.19 18.78
C LEU A 419 15.71 -5.29 19.14
N THR A 420 15.76 -4.63 20.31
CA THR A 420 14.73 -3.63 20.68
C THR A 420 14.77 -2.42 19.74
N ASN A 421 15.96 -1.99 19.33
CA ASN A 421 16.11 -0.92 18.34
C ASN A 421 15.57 -1.34 16.96
N GLU A 422 15.75 -2.60 16.57
CA GLU A 422 15.14 -3.15 15.35
C GLU A 422 13.60 -3.13 15.42
N GLY A 423 13.01 -3.48 16.56
CA GLY A 423 11.57 -3.36 16.78
C GLY A 423 11.06 -1.92 16.66
N ILE A 424 11.84 -0.93 17.12
CA ILE A 424 11.52 0.49 16.95
C ILE A 424 11.63 0.91 15.47
N ALA A 425 12.62 0.39 14.74
CA ALA A 425 12.76 0.63 13.31
C ALA A 425 11.55 0.08 12.55
N LEU A 426 11.13 -1.15 12.82
CA LEU A 426 9.96 -1.79 12.21
C LEU A 426 8.66 -0.99 12.40
N LEU A 427 8.46 -0.35 13.57
CA LEU A 427 7.31 0.53 13.78
C LEU A 427 7.29 1.73 12.82
N LYS A 428 8.44 2.28 12.48
CA LYS A 428 8.55 3.39 11.51
C LYS A 428 8.47 2.87 10.07
N ASP A 429 9.14 1.78 9.79
CA ASP A 429 9.20 1.16 8.47
C ASP A 429 7.84 0.59 8.03
N SER A 430 6.96 0.26 8.99
CA SER A 430 5.58 -0.14 8.69
C SER A 430 4.79 0.95 7.98
N SER A 431 5.19 2.23 8.04
CA SER A 431 4.58 3.30 7.26
C SER A 431 4.72 3.11 5.73
N LEU A 432 5.75 2.39 5.29
CA LEU A 432 5.97 2.12 3.87
C LEU A 432 4.92 1.18 3.25
N VAL A 433 4.20 0.40 4.06
CA VAL A 433 3.12 -0.46 3.54
C VAL A 433 1.89 0.33 3.10
N SER A 434 1.81 1.62 3.41
CA SER A 434 0.79 2.53 2.89
C SER A 434 0.74 2.55 1.36
N VAL A 435 1.86 2.33 0.69
CA VAL A 435 1.99 2.30 -0.78
C VAL A 435 1.18 1.15 -1.40
N ILE A 436 0.99 0.05 -0.68
CA ILE A 436 0.17 -1.08 -1.11
C ILE A 436 -1.26 -1.03 -0.55
N GLY A 437 -1.71 0.15 -0.12
CA GLY A 437 -3.10 0.41 0.27
C GLY A 437 -3.46 0.06 1.71
N LEU A 438 -2.50 -0.21 2.59
CA LEU A 438 -2.78 -0.43 4.01
C LEU A 438 -2.95 0.90 4.75
N THR A 439 -4.11 1.07 5.38
CA THR A 439 -4.45 2.28 6.14
C THR A 439 -3.90 2.19 7.57
N GLU A 440 -2.57 2.13 7.69
CA GLU A 440 -1.85 2.27 8.94
C GLU A 440 -1.79 3.76 9.37
N LEU A 441 -1.07 4.08 10.44
CA LEU A 441 -1.10 5.42 11.05
C LEU A 441 -0.71 6.55 10.09
N ALA A 442 0.33 6.38 9.25
CA ALA A 442 0.75 7.43 8.30
C ALA A 442 -0.29 7.62 7.18
N ARG A 443 -0.83 6.52 6.64
CA ARG A 443 -1.91 6.58 5.64
C ARG A 443 -3.18 7.18 6.23
N THR A 444 -3.56 6.80 7.46
CA THR A 444 -4.65 7.41 8.20
C THR A 444 -4.47 8.93 8.30
N GLY A 445 -3.27 9.36 8.66
CA GLY A 445 -2.95 10.79 8.70
C GLY A 445 -3.09 11.47 7.35
N GLN A 446 -2.60 10.85 6.28
CA GLN A 446 -2.69 11.36 4.92
C GLN A 446 -4.14 11.54 4.48
N GLU A 447 -4.98 10.52 4.65
CA GLU A 447 -6.41 10.55 4.29
C GLU A 447 -7.17 11.65 5.06
N LEU A 448 -6.92 11.79 6.37
CA LEU A 448 -7.57 12.81 7.19
C LEU A 448 -7.03 14.22 6.87
N ALA A 449 -5.73 14.37 6.61
CA ALA A 449 -5.14 15.66 6.24
C ALA A 449 -5.70 16.16 4.90
N SER A 450 -5.81 15.26 3.92
CA SER A 450 -6.42 15.54 2.62
C SER A 450 -7.88 15.95 2.76
N ARG A 451 -8.65 15.14 3.47
CA ARG A 451 -10.08 15.32 3.62
C ARG A 451 -10.48 16.63 4.31
N TYR A 452 -9.82 16.96 5.41
CA TYR A 452 -10.16 18.13 6.23
C TYR A 452 -9.29 19.36 5.90
N ALA A 453 -8.38 19.25 4.92
CA ALA A 453 -7.37 20.26 4.59
C ALA A 453 -6.69 20.85 5.84
N ALA A 454 -6.44 20.00 6.83
CA ALA A 454 -5.92 20.41 8.14
C ALA A 454 -4.53 19.79 8.42
N PRO A 455 -3.53 19.96 7.53
CA PRO A 455 -2.22 19.34 7.69
C PRO A 455 -1.53 19.78 8.97
N LEU A 456 -1.71 21.04 9.39
CA LEU A 456 -1.13 21.57 10.63
C LEU A 456 -1.72 20.96 11.90
N THR A 457 -2.94 20.40 11.83
CA THR A 457 -3.55 19.66 12.94
C THR A 457 -3.15 18.19 12.89
N ILE A 458 -3.18 17.58 11.71
CA ILE A 458 -3.07 16.13 11.54
C ILE A 458 -1.62 15.63 11.63
N TRP A 459 -0.67 16.25 10.92
CA TRP A 459 0.70 15.73 10.89
C TRP A 459 1.43 15.82 12.24
N PRO A 460 1.28 16.91 13.03
CA PRO A 460 1.80 16.92 14.41
C PRO A 460 1.18 15.83 15.27
N LEU A 461 -0.12 15.55 15.14
CA LEU A 461 -0.78 14.46 15.85
C LEU A 461 -0.22 13.09 15.47
N VAL A 462 -0.04 12.82 14.17
CA VAL A 462 0.60 11.60 13.69
C VAL A 462 2.00 11.44 14.27
N ALA A 463 2.80 12.51 14.27
CA ALA A 463 4.14 12.50 14.86
C ALA A 463 4.12 12.19 16.37
N VAL A 464 3.18 12.79 17.12
CA VAL A 464 2.98 12.49 18.55
C VAL A 464 2.57 11.05 18.77
N LEU A 465 1.69 10.48 17.94
CA LEU A 465 1.26 9.09 18.04
C LEU A 465 2.40 8.11 17.73
N TYR A 466 3.22 8.37 16.70
CA TYR A 466 4.44 7.58 16.46
C TYR A 466 5.42 7.70 17.64
N LEU A 467 5.58 8.89 18.21
CA LEU A 467 6.41 9.08 19.39
C LEU A 467 5.86 8.31 20.60
N ALA A 468 4.55 8.32 20.81
CA ALA A 468 3.88 7.55 21.85
C ALA A 468 4.10 6.04 21.71
N LEU A 469 4.17 5.51 20.47
CA LEU A 469 4.51 4.11 20.20
C LEU A 469 6.00 3.80 20.44
N THR A 470 6.88 4.69 19.98
CA THR A 470 8.32 4.40 19.96
C THR A 470 9.02 4.78 21.27
N PHE A 471 8.56 5.81 21.98
CA PHE A 471 9.21 6.32 23.20
C PHE A 471 9.28 5.28 24.34
N PRO A 472 8.18 4.54 24.68
CA PRO A 472 8.26 3.49 25.69
C PRO A 472 9.29 2.41 25.35
N LEU A 473 9.32 1.97 24.07
CA LEU A 473 10.28 0.98 23.60
C LEU A 473 11.72 1.49 23.68
N THR A 474 11.94 2.75 23.35
CA THR A 474 13.25 3.38 23.48
C THR A 474 13.72 3.40 24.95
N ARG A 475 12.82 3.67 25.90
CA ARG A 475 13.15 3.60 27.33
C ARG A 475 13.47 2.18 27.79
N VAL A 476 12.72 1.19 27.29
CA VAL A 476 13.00 -0.23 27.55
C VAL A 476 14.38 -0.62 26.96
N ALA A 477 14.68 -0.23 25.73
CA ALA A 477 15.98 -0.49 25.10
C ALA A 477 17.14 0.08 25.93
N GLN A 478 17.04 1.36 26.35
CA GLN A 478 18.05 2.02 27.18
C GLN A 478 18.22 1.36 28.56
N TYR A 479 17.11 0.94 29.18
CA TYR A 479 17.16 0.21 30.45
C TYR A 479 17.88 -1.13 30.30
N LEU A 480 17.56 -1.91 29.26
CA LEU A 480 18.19 -3.20 28.99
C LEU A 480 19.67 -3.05 28.66
N GLU A 481 20.03 -2.03 27.88
CA GLU A 481 21.42 -1.69 27.56
C GLU A 481 22.23 -1.39 28.81
N ARG A 482 21.70 -0.55 29.71
CA ARG A 482 22.38 -0.25 30.98
C ARG A 482 22.53 -1.46 31.89
N LYS A 483 21.48 -2.30 31.96
CA LYS A 483 21.46 -3.49 32.82
C LYS A 483 22.41 -4.57 32.37
N TRP A 484 22.66 -4.68 31.04
CA TRP A 484 23.47 -5.76 30.45
C TRP A 484 24.79 -5.27 29.83
N ARG A 485 25.21 -4.05 30.13
CA ARG A 485 26.55 -3.58 29.77
C ARG A 485 27.59 -4.54 30.32
N PRO A 486 28.51 -5.06 29.47
CA PRO A 486 29.67 -5.82 29.97
C PRO A 486 30.45 -4.92 30.93
N VAL A 487 30.74 -5.40 32.14
CA VAL A 487 31.72 -4.73 33.01
C VAL A 487 33.06 -4.93 32.31
N THR A 488 33.52 -3.93 31.59
CA THR A 488 34.93 -3.84 31.16
C THR A 488 35.76 -3.74 32.42
N ARG A 489 36.34 -4.86 32.86
CA ARG A 489 37.47 -4.81 33.80
C ARG A 489 38.60 -4.06 33.08
N ALA A 490 38.92 -2.88 33.54
CA ALA A 490 40.15 -2.13 33.21
C ALA A 490 41.38 -2.97 33.56
#